data_64c0030f86249ef7dfdefa6e7ffd1776
#
_entry.id   64c0030f86249ef7dfdefa6e7ffd1776
#
_cell.length_a   1.000
_cell.length_b   1.000
_cell.length_c   1.000
_cell.angle_alpha   90.00
_cell.angle_beta   90.00
_cell.angle_gamma   90.00
#
_symmetry.space_group_name_H-M   'P 1'
#
loop_
_entity.id
_entity.type
_entity.pdbx_description
1 polymer ?
#
loop_
_entity_poly.entity_id
_entity_poly.type
_entity_poly.pdbx_seq_one_letter_code
_entity_poly.pdbx_strand_id
1 'polypeptide(L)'
;RFLQGGPPEQKRDVTAVLKGMIQLSLARFPRGIRGGLLDSLARAPIWATLSDYGHGTGHGVGYYLAVHEGPQSISPGAAGLPHAILEPGMITSNEPGIYRSGRWGVRIENLVLTVPAGTSELGEFLMFETLTLCPIDTRCIDAALLDARERAWLDAYHAEVRARLLPHVEGEARAWLLRATEPLPV
;
A
#
# COMPACT_ATOMS: atom_id res chain seq x y z
N ARG A 1 -3.80 -17.79 8.66
CA ARG A 1 -2.42 -18.31 8.54
C ARG A 1 -2.30 -19.01 7.19
N PHE A 2 -1.76 -18.34 6.19
CA PHE A 2 -1.56 -18.91 4.85
C PHE A 2 -0.22 -19.65 4.83
N LEU A 3 -0.21 -20.94 5.17
CA LEU A 3 1.04 -21.71 5.22
C LEU A 3 1.45 -22.30 3.86
N GLN A 4 0.56 -22.31 2.84
CA GLN A 4 0.82 -22.97 1.54
C GLN A 4 0.09 -22.32 0.35
N GLY A 5 0.01 -20.99 0.29
CA GLY A 5 -0.73 -20.30 -0.76
C GLY A 5 -2.21 -20.70 -0.78
N GLY A 6 -3.11 -19.80 -0.44
CA GLY A 6 -4.54 -20.07 -0.34
C GLY A 6 -5.17 -20.53 -1.66
N PRO A 7 -6.45 -20.95 -1.62
CA PRO A 7 -7.20 -21.30 -2.83
C PRO A 7 -7.27 -20.12 -3.82
N PRO A 8 -7.56 -20.35 -5.10
CA PRO A 8 -7.56 -19.32 -6.13
C PRO A 8 -8.37 -18.07 -5.79
N GLU A 9 -9.50 -18.23 -5.10
CA GLU A 9 -10.33 -17.09 -4.67
C GLU A 9 -9.61 -16.18 -3.67
N GLN A 10 -8.88 -16.75 -2.72
CA GLN A 10 -8.10 -15.97 -1.75
C GLN A 10 -6.94 -15.26 -2.43
N LYS A 11 -6.23 -15.92 -3.34
CA LYS A 11 -5.15 -15.29 -4.13
C LYS A 11 -5.67 -14.11 -4.95
N ARG A 12 -6.85 -14.26 -5.53
CA ARG A 12 -7.49 -13.16 -6.28
C ARG A 12 -7.78 -11.97 -5.39
N ASP A 13 -8.36 -12.20 -4.20
CA ASP A 13 -8.63 -11.12 -3.24
C ASP A 13 -7.34 -10.46 -2.75
N VAL A 14 -6.32 -11.26 -2.38
CA VAL A 14 -5.01 -10.73 -1.96
C VAL A 14 -4.37 -9.89 -3.07
N THR A 15 -4.44 -10.37 -4.30
CA THR A 15 -3.86 -9.64 -5.44
C THR A 15 -4.61 -8.35 -5.72
N ALA A 16 -5.95 -8.35 -5.64
CA ALA A 16 -6.74 -7.12 -5.82
C ALA A 16 -6.40 -6.07 -4.74
N VAL A 17 -6.23 -6.49 -3.48
CA VAL A 17 -5.79 -5.61 -2.39
C VAL A 17 -4.38 -5.08 -2.62
N LEU A 18 -3.45 -5.95 -3.04
CA LEU A 18 -2.08 -5.54 -3.39
C LEU A 18 -2.07 -4.50 -4.52
N LYS A 19 -2.84 -4.72 -5.58
CA LYS A 19 -2.98 -3.75 -6.69
C LYS A 19 -3.46 -2.40 -6.20
N GLY A 20 -4.46 -2.38 -5.33
CA GLY A 20 -4.98 -1.15 -4.72
C GLY A 20 -3.91 -0.41 -3.91
N MET A 21 -3.16 -1.13 -3.06
CA MET A 21 -2.06 -0.57 -2.28
C MET A 21 -0.95 -0.01 -3.17
N ILE A 22 -0.58 -0.73 -4.24
CA ILE A 22 0.45 -0.28 -5.21
C ILE A 22 -0.03 0.97 -5.95
N GLN A 23 -1.27 1.01 -6.45
CA GLN A 23 -1.77 2.14 -7.21
C GLN A 23 -1.77 3.43 -6.38
N LEU A 24 -2.16 3.34 -5.11
CA LEU A 24 -2.08 4.48 -4.21
C LEU A 24 -0.62 4.86 -3.90
N SER A 25 0.28 3.88 -3.66
CA SER A 25 1.70 4.15 -3.42
C SER A 25 2.39 4.84 -4.60
N LEU A 26 1.97 4.56 -5.84
CA LEU A 26 2.49 5.15 -7.06
C LEU A 26 1.85 6.49 -7.43
N ALA A 27 0.87 6.96 -6.65
CA ALA A 27 0.15 8.19 -6.97
C ALA A 27 1.07 9.41 -7.01
N ARG A 28 0.88 10.24 -8.04
CA ARG A 28 1.37 11.62 -8.08
C ARG A 28 0.16 12.53 -8.16
N PHE A 29 0.13 13.56 -7.34
CA PHE A 29 -1.03 14.40 -7.19
C PHE A 29 -0.64 15.86 -6.96
N PRO A 30 -1.48 16.83 -7.36
CA PRO A 30 -1.19 18.24 -7.14
C PRO A 30 -1.18 18.57 -5.64
N ARG A 31 -0.30 19.48 -5.23
CA ARG A 31 -0.31 20.03 -3.86
C ARG A 31 -1.66 20.69 -3.59
N GLY A 32 -2.15 20.54 -2.36
CA GLY A 32 -3.47 21.02 -1.96
C GLY A 32 -4.61 20.03 -2.18
N ILE A 33 -4.32 18.82 -2.70
CA ILE A 33 -5.35 17.78 -2.83
C ILE A 33 -5.78 17.29 -1.44
N ARG A 34 -7.06 16.99 -1.31
CA ARG A 34 -7.60 16.30 -0.14
C ARG A 34 -7.41 14.81 -0.29
N GLY A 35 -6.91 14.15 0.76
CA GLY A 35 -6.60 12.72 0.74
C GLY A 35 -7.78 11.84 0.30
N GLY A 36 -9.01 12.22 0.62
CA GLY A 36 -10.21 11.49 0.20
C GLY A 36 -10.40 11.36 -1.30
N LEU A 37 -9.83 12.25 -2.11
CA LEU A 37 -9.86 12.15 -3.58
C LEU A 37 -8.92 11.05 -4.09
N LEU A 38 -7.97 10.61 -3.29
CA LEU A 38 -7.03 9.53 -3.64
C LEU A 38 -7.55 8.14 -3.24
N ASP A 39 -8.58 8.07 -2.38
CA ASP A 39 -9.14 6.81 -1.87
C ASP A 39 -9.58 5.85 -2.99
N SER A 40 -10.17 6.40 -4.06
CA SER A 40 -10.61 5.62 -5.22
C SER A 40 -9.46 4.93 -5.97
N LEU A 41 -8.23 5.42 -5.88
CA LEU A 41 -7.07 4.77 -6.51
C LEU A 41 -6.83 3.39 -5.90
N ALA A 42 -6.95 3.27 -4.58
CA ALA A 42 -6.83 2.00 -3.90
C ALA A 42 -8.06 1.11 -4.07
N ARG A 43 -9.27 1.71 -4.18
CA ARG A 43 -10.51 0.93 -4.32
C ARG A 43 -10.74 0.41 -5.73
N ALA A 44 -10.28 1.09 -6.77
CA ALA A 44 -10.60 0.75 -8.15
C ALA A 44 -10.27 -0.73 -8.51
N PRO A 45 -9.11 -1.31 -8.17
CA PRO A 45 -8.84 -2.73 -8.42
C PRO A 45 -9.75 -3.68 -7.63
N ILE A 46 -10.20 -3.26 -6.45
CA ILE A 46 -11.10 -4.03 -5.59
C ILE A 46 -12.53 -3.98 -6.15
N TRP A 47 -13.02 -2.81 -6.54
CA TRP A 47 -14.32 -2.65 -7.20
C TRP A 47 -14.43 -3.45 -8.51
N ALA A 48 -13.32 -3.59 -9.25
CA ALA A 48 -13.26 -4.43 -10.44
C ALA A 48 -13.57 -5.91 -10.15
N THR A 49 -13.42 -6.35 -8.90
CA THR A 49 -13.81 -7.71 -8.43
C THR A 49 -15.21 -7.75 -7.80
N LEU A 50 -16.00 -6.69 -7.91
CA LEU A 50 -17.31 -6.52 -7.28
C LEU A 50 -17.22 -6.63 -5.75
N SER A 51 -16.12 -6.15 -5.17
CA SER A 51 -15.88 -6.13 -3.72
C SER A 51 -15.60 -4.70 -3.26
N ASP A 52 -15.74 -4.46 -1.95
CA ASP A 52 -15.39 -3.19 -1.31
C ASP A 52 -15.02 -3.44 0.16
N TYR A 53 -14.57 -2.40 0.87
CA TYR A 53 -14.29 -2.45 2.30
C TYR A 53 -14.90 -1.25 3.03
N GLY A 54 -15.34 -1.48 4.27
CA GLY A 54 -16.12 -0.53 5.06
C GLY A 54 -15.31 0.43 5.92
N HIS A 55 -14.00 0.61 5.63
CA HIS A 55 -13.14 1.55 6.37
C HIS A 55 -12.41 2.50 5.40
N GLY A 56 -11.73 3.52 5.92
CA GLY A 56 -10.86 4.39 5.13
C GLY A 56 -9.67 3.62 4.57
N THR A 57 -9.15 4.05 3.44
CA THR A 57 -7.90 3.47 2.87
C THR A 57 -6.68 3.85 3.68
N GLY A 58 -6.73 4.97 4.41
CA GLY A 58 -5.63 5.41 5.25
C GLY A 58 -5.98 6.58 6.16
N HIS A 59 -5.14 6.77 7.15
CA HIS A 59 -5.24 7.80 8.17
C HIS A 59 -3.87 8.36 8.51
N GLY A 60 -3.83 9.55 9.12
CA GLY A 60 -2.62 10.11 9.69
C GLY A 60 -2.11 9.27 10.87
N VAL A 61 -0.80 9.27 11.06
CA VAL A 61 -0.11 8.53 12.13
C VAL A 61 0.65 9.50 13.00
N GLY A 62 0.29 9.53 14.28
CA GLY A 62 0.95 10.36 15.29
C GLY A 62 2.28 9.76 15.78
N TYR A 63 3.14 10.64 16.30
CA TYR A 63 4.49 10.24 16.74
C TYR A 63 4.51 9.58 18.12
N TYR A 64 3.45 9.73 18.91
CA TYR A 64 3.44 9.26 20.30
C TYR A 64 2.14 8.50 20.64
N LEU A 65 2.16 7.19 20.41
CA LEU A 65 1.06 6.25 20.73
C LEU A 65 -0.31 6.59 20.08
N ALA A 66 -0.37 7.61 19.23
CA ALA A 66 -1.59 7.98 18.51
C ALA A 66 -1.57 7.38 17.11
N VAL A 67 -1.84 6.09 17.01
CA VAL A 67 -1.82 5.37 15.72
C VAL A 67 -2.80 5.98 14.72
N HIS A 68 -3.95 6.50 15.17
CA HIS A 68 -4.89 7.29 14.37
C HIS A 68 -4.80 8.75 14.78
N GLU A 69 -4.10 9.57 14.02
CA GLU A 69 -3.97 11.01 14.27
C GLU A 69 -4.14 11.80 12.96
N GLY A 70 -5.11 12.75 12.98
CA GLY A 70 -5.31 13.68 11.87
C GLY A 70 -4.22 14.75 11.78
N PRO A 71 -4.40 15.75 10.87
CA PRO A 71 -5.66 16.10 10.19
C PRO A 71 -5.96 15.29 8.91
N GLN A 72 -4.96 14.65 8.29
CA GLN A 72 -5.13 13.98 7.01
C GLN A 72 -5.80 12.59 7.14
N SER A 73 -6.55 12.23 6.11
CA SER A 73 -7.14 10.90 5.94
C SER A 73 -7.36 10.61 4.46
N ILE A 74 -7.13 9.37 4.07
CA ILE A 74 -7.47 8.84 2.73
C ILE A 74 -8.73 7.99 2.91
N SER A 75 -9.89 8.62 2.79
CA SER A 75 -11.19 7.97 2.94
C SER A 75 -12.26 8.74 2.18
N PRO A 76 -13.39 8.11 1.78
CA PRO A 76 -14.46 8.81 1.09
C PRO A 76 -14.99 10.02 1.87
N GLY A 77 -15.09 9.89 3.21
CA GLY A 77 -15.54 10.97 4.08
C GLY A 77 -14.60 12.17 4.13
N ALA A 78 -13.31 11.97 3.88
CA ALA A 78 -12.32 13.05 3.90
C ALA A 78 -12.34 13.93 2.64
N ALA A 79 -13.00 13.51 1.57
CA ALA A 79 -13.06 14.27 0.30
C ALA A 79 -13.69 15.67 0.46
N GLY A 80 -14.64 15.81 1.39
CA GLY A 80 -15.30 17.06 1.72
C GLY A 80 -14.63 17.90 2.82
N LEU A 81 -13.62 17.38 3.51
CA LEU A 81 -13.03 18.01 4.68
C LEU A 81 -11.88 18.96 4.29
N PRO A 82 -12.00 20.28 4.56
CA PRO A 82 -10.97 21.26 4.14
C PRO A 82 -9.60 21.02 4.80
N HIS A 83 -9.57 20.42 5.98
CA HIS A 83 -8.35 20.14 6.74
C HIS A 83 -7.67 18.81 6.37
N ALA A 84 -8.29 17.98 5.53
CA ALA A 84 -7.73 16.69 5.11
C ALA A 84 -6.79 16.81 3.89
N ILE A 85 -6.11 17.95 3.73
CA ILE A 85 -5.12 18.20 2.69
C ILE A 85 -3.83 17.47 3.05
N LEU A 86 -3.21 16.82 2.04
CA LEU A 86 -1.92 16.17 2.19
C LEU A 86 -0.79 17.19 1.98
N GLU A 87 0.10 17.27 2.96
CA GLU A 87 1.28 18.16 2.92
C GLU A 87 2.58 17.35 3.07
N PRO A 88 3.69 17.84 2.51
CA PRO A 88 5.00 17.21 2.69
C PRO A 88 5.34 17.00 4.17
N GLY A 89 5.87 15.83 4.51
CA GLY A 89 6.22 15.44 5.87
C GLY A 89 5.10 14.68 6.61
N MET A 90 3.90 14.62 6.08
CA MET A 90 2.81 13.84 6.67
C MET A 90 3.01 12.34 6.44
N ILE A 91 2.90 11.55 7.50
CA ILE A 91 2.88 10.09 7.45
C ILE A 91 1.43 9.62 7.47
N THR A 92 1.08 8.76 6.51
CA THR A 92 -0.29 8.26 6.34
C THR A 92 -0.24 6.74 6.12
N SER A 93 -1.19 5.99 6.66
CA SER A 93 -1.34 4.58 6.31
C SER A 93 -1.93 4.43 4.90
N ASN A 94 -1.57 3.32 4.23
CA ASN A 94 -2.12 2.88 2.95
C ASN A 94 -2.50 1.42 3.14
N GLU A 95 -3.79 1.15 3.44
CA GLU A 95 -4.25 -0.12 4.02
C GLU A 95 -5.57 -0.64 3.41
N PRO A 96 -5.71 -0.75 2.10
CA PRO A 96 -6.89 -1.34 1.50
C PRO A 96 -7.10 -2.79 1.96
N GLY A 97 -8.35 -3.28 1.91
CA GLY A 97 -8.68 -4.63 2.33
C GLY A 97 -9.88 -5.23 1.62
N ILE A 98 -10.07 -6.55 1.78
CA ILE A 98 -11.28 -7.29 1.44
C ILE A 98 -11.60 -8.22 2.59
N TYR A 99 -12.86 -8.24 3.03
CA TYR A 99 -13.30 -9.04 4.17
C TYR A 99 -14.53 -9.87 3.80
N ARG A 100 -14.39 -11.19 3.80
CA ARG A 100 -15.47 -12.13 3.50
C ARG A 100 -15.95 -12.76 4.79
N SER A 101 -17.08 -12.29 5.30
CA SER A 101 -17.64 -12.75 6.58
C SER A 101 -17.67 -14.27 6.68
N GLY A 102 -17.18 -14.82 7.80
CA GLY A 102 -17.10 -16.26 8.06
C GLY A 102 -16.10 -17.04 7.19
N ARG A 103 -15.35 -16.38 6.31
CA ARG A 103 -14.41 -17.02 5.38
C ARG A 103 -12.98 -16.56 5.58
N TRP A 104 -12.62 -15.32 5.20
CA TRP A 104 -11.29 -14.73 5.38
C TRP A 104 -11.34 -13.21 5.31
N GLY A 105 -10.28 -12.58 5.77
CA GLY A 105 -9.98 -11.18 5.53
C GLY A 105 -8.54 -11.02 5.05
N VAL A 106 -8.31 -10.00 4.23
CA VAL A 106 -6.98 -9.57 3.80
C VAL A 106 -6.87 -8.06 3.91
N ARG A 107 -5.74 -7.61 4.44
CA ARG A 107 -5.27 -6.22 4.41
C ARG A 107 -3.78 -6.25 4.07
N ILE A 108 -3.35 -5.38 3.19
CA ILE A 108 -1.93 -5.13 2.95
C ILE A 108 -1.71 -3.66 3.26
N GLU A 109 -0.82 -3.39 4.21
CA GLU A 109 -0.64 -2.06 4.77
C GLU A 109 0.83 -1.64 4.74
N ASN A 110 1.07 -0.43 4.24
CA ASN A 110 2.31 0.29 4.39
C ASN A 110 2.05 1.68 4.97
N LEU A 111 2.99 2.20 5.73
CA LEU A 111 3.06 3.63 6.02
C LEU A 111 3.76 4.33 4.86
N VAL A 112 3.22 5.46 4.46
CA VAL A 112 3.77 6.29 3.39
C VAL A 112 4.00 7.71 3.87
N LEU A 113 5.13 8.30 3.46
CA LEU A 113 5.48 9.69 3.70
C LEU A 113 5.11 10.51 2.46
N THR A 114 4.39 11.60 2.64
CA THR A 114 4.13 12.56 1.58
C THR A 114 5.40 13.39 1.32
N VAL A 115 5.88 13.38 0.07
CA VAL A 115 7.11 14.10 -0.34
C VAL A 115 6.88 14.88 -1.64
N PRO A 116 7.70 15.93 -1.93
CA PRO A 116 7.65 16.61 -3.23
C PRO A 116 7.95 15.64 -4.38
N ALA A 117 7.18 15.72 -5.47
CA ALA A 117 7.38 14.95 -6.70
C ALA A 117 8.02 15.78 -7.82
N GLY A 118 7.89 17.12 -7.73
CA GLY A 118 8.40 18.06 -8.71
C GLY A 118 7.45 19.23 -8.95
N THR A 119 7.84 20.12 -9.85
CA THR A 119 7.06 21.33 -10.24
C THR A 119 6.94 21.39 -11.76
N SER A 120 5.79 21.81 -12.24
CA SER A 120 5.52 22.11 -13.65
C SER A 120 4.90 23.51 -13.79
N GLU A 121 4.56 23.91 -15.01
CA GLU A 121 3.79 25.14 -15.27
C GLU A 121 2.37 25.10 -14.66
N LEU A 122 1.89 23.89 -14.27
CA LEU A 122 0.58 23.69 -13.64
C LEU A 122 0.66 23.68 -12.11
N GLY A 123 1.86 23.80 -11.51
CA GLY A 123 2.07 23.88 -10.08
C GLY A 123 2.95 22.77 -9.50
N GLU A 124 2.94 22.69 -8.17
CA GLU A 124 3.70 21.70 -7.41
C GLU A 124 2.93 20.36 -7.33
N PHE A 125 3.67 19.26 -7.45
CA PHE A 125 3.15 17.91 -7.31
C PHE A 125 3.82 17.20 -6.14
N LEU A 126 3.05 16.35 -5.49
CA LEU A 126 3.46 15.47 -4.40
C LEU A 126 3.35 14.01 -4.81
N MET A 127 4.04 13.14 -4.08
CA MET A 127 3.97 11.68 -4.20
C MET A 127 4.18 11.03 -2.84
N PHE A 128 4.10 9.71 -2.80
CA PHE A 128 4.37 8.94 -1.61
C PHE A 128 5.72 8.22 -1.68
N GLU A 129 6.45 8.26 -0.55
CA GLU A 129 7.60 7.42 -0.26
C GLU A 129 7.17 6.34 0.75
N THR A 130 7.41 5.06 0.45
CA THR A 130 7.04 3.98 1.36
C THR A 130 8.05 3.87 2.49
N LEU A 131 7.57 3.90 3.75
CA LEU A 131 8.39 3.79 4.95
C LEU A 131 8.47 2.36 5.50
N THR A 132 7.41 1.57 5.36
CA THR A 132 7.35 0.19 5.88
C THR A 132 8.32 -0.71 5.12
N LEU A 133 9.12 -1.46 5.86
CA LEU A 133 10.09 -2.42 5.33
C LEU A 133 9.70 -3.84 5.77
N CYS A 134 8.67 -4.41 5.15
CA CYS A 134 8.19 -5.77 5.45
C CYS A 134 7.91 -6.51 4.14
N PRO A 135 8.53 -7.68 3.88
CA PRO A 135 8.24 -8.44 2.67
C PRO A 135 6.76 -8.80 2.55
N ILE A 136 6.20 -8.59 1.36
CA ILE A 136 4.85 -9.02 1.00
C ILE A 136 4.90 -10.50 0.60
N ASP A 137 4.04 -11.34 1.20
CA ASP A 137 4.04 -12.78 0.92
C ASP A 137 3.54 -13.10 -0.50
N THR A 138 4.47 -13.33 -1.41
CA THR A 138 4.18 -13.61 -2.83
C THR A 138 3.47 -14.95 -3.06
N ARG A 139 3.50 -15.88 -2.10
CA ARG A 139 2.78 -17.17 -2.20
C ARG A 139 1.26 -16.98 -2.23
N CYS A 140 0.79 -15.86 -1.66
CA CYS A 140 -0.62 -15.51 -1.63
C CYS A 140 -1.09 -14.70 -2.85
N ILE A 141 -0.20 -14.41 -3.80
CA ILE A 141 -0.47 -13.57 -4.97
C ILE A 141 -0.71 -14.47 -6.20
N ASP A 142 -1.66 -14.08 -7.03
CA ASP A 142 -1.78 -14.55 -8.41
C ASP A 142 -1.01 -13.59 -9.32
N ALA A 143 0.22 -13.97 -9.66
CA ALA A 143 1.11 -13.12 -10.43
C ALA A 143 0.60 -12.82 -11.85
N ALA A 144 -0.29 -13.65 -12.41
CA ALA A 144 -0.88 -13.42 -13.73
C ALA A 144 -1.85 -12.22 -13.74
N LEU A 145 -2.35 -11.79 -12.57
CA LEU A 145 -3.24 -10.65 -12.44
C LEU A 145 -2.50 -9.31 -12.28
N LEU A 146 -1.18 -9.33 -12.07
CA LEU A 146 -0.37 -8.11 -11.98
C LEU A 146 0.08 -7.67 -13.38
N ASP A 147 -0.05 -6.39 -13.66
CA ASP A 147 0.56 -5.80 -14.85
C ASP A 147 2.08 -5.59 -14.67
N ALA A 148 2.76 -5.17 -15.74
CA ALA A 148 4.20 -4.97 -15.73
C ALA A 148 4.65 -3.90 -14.72
N ARG A 149 3.88 -2.83 -14.53
CA ARG A 149 4.18 -1.74 -13.60
C ARG A 149 4.01 -2.18 -12.16
N GLU A 150 2.98 -2.95 -11.87
CA GLU A 150 2.71 -3.51 -10.54
C GLU A 150 3.78 -4.54 -10.13
N ARG A 151 4.19 -5.42 -11.07
CA ARG A 151 5.31 -6.35 -10.86
C ARG A 151 6.61 -5.60 -10.58
N ALA A 152 6.95 -4.61 -11.42
CA ALA A 152 8.16 -3.82 -11.24
C ALA A 152 8.18 -3.08 -9.90
N TRP A 153 7.03 -2.57 -9.45
CA TRP A 153 6.92 -1.94 -8.12
C TRP A 153 7.19 -2.95 -7.00
N LEU A 154 6.59 -4.14 -7.05
CA LEU A 154 6.76 -5.16 -6.01
C LEU A 154 8.22 -5.66 -5.94
N ASP A 155 8.84 -5.90 -7.09
CA ASP A 155 10.24 -6.33 -7.15
C ASP A 155 11.18 -5.23 -6.63
N ALA A 156 10.95 -3.97 -6.98
CA ALA A 156 11.71 -2.83 -6.47
C ALA A 156 11.52 -2.65 -4.95
N TYR A 157 10.28 -2.80 -4.46
CA TYR A 157 9.98 -2.75 -3.03
C TYR A 157 10.71 -3.87 -2.26
N HIS A 158 10.68 -5.10 -2.76
CA HIS A 158 11.41 -6.21 -2.15
C HIS A 158 12.93 -6.02 -2.20
N ALA A 159 13.46 -5.44 -3.28
CA ALA A 159 14.88 -5.11 -3.38
C ALA A 159 15.29 -4.06 -2.33
N GLU A 160 14.48 -3.02 -2.12
CA GLU A 160 14.72 -2.02 -1.07
C GLU A 160 14.63 -2.62 0.33
N VAL A 161 13.57 -3.41 0.61
CA VAL A 161 13.44 -4.13 1.90
C VAL A 161 14.67 -4.99 2.16
N ARG A 162 15.13 -5.75 1.16
CA ARG A 162 16.34 -6.56 1.26
C ARG A 162 17.56 -5.70 1.54
N ALA A 163 17.81 -4.67 0.76
CA ALA A 163 18.99 -3.82 0.89
C ALA A 163 19.08 -3.17 2.26
N ARG A 164 17.94 -2.70 2.78
CA ARG A 164 17.89 -2.00 4.07
C ARG A 164 17.97 -2.93 5.27
N LEU A 165 17.37 -4.10 5.23
CA LEU A 165 17.29 -5.01 6.38
C LEU A 165 18.42 -6.05 6.43
N LEU A 166 18.99 -6.43 5.29
CA LEU A 166 20.00 -7.51 5.23
C LEU A 166 21.23 -7.25 6.11
N PRO A 167 21.74 -6.02 6.29
CA PRO A 167 22.84 -5.72 7.20
C PRO A 167 22.50 -5.91 8.68
N HIS A 168 21.23 -6.00 9.04
CA HIS A 168 20.76 -6.04 10.43
C HIS A 168 20.23 -7.40 10.87
N VAL A 169 20.29 -8.42 10.00
CA VAL A 169 19.78 -9.76 10.29
C VAL A 169 20.82 -10.83 9.95
N GLU A 170 20.85 -11.90 10.77
CA GLU A 170 21.78 -13.02 10.62
C GLU A 170 21.05 -14.37 10.69
N GLY A 171 21.76 -15.47 10.44
CA GLY A 171 21.27 -16.83 10.59
C GLY A 171 19.97 -17.09 9.82
N GLU A 172 18.98 -17.67 10.50
CA GLU A 172 17.69 -18.03 9.89
C GLU A 172 16.88 -16.84 9.41
N ALA A 173 16.94 -15.70 10.13
CA ALA A 173 16.25 -14.47 9.74
C ALA A 173 16.80 -13.92 8.41
N ARG A 174 18.13 -13.96 8.25
CA ARG A 174 18.79 -13.58 6.98
C ARG A 174 18.37 -14.50 5.83
N ALA A 175 18.39 -15.80 6.06
CA ALA A 175 17.99 -16.78 5.05
C ALA A 175 16.50 -16.63 4.67
N TRP A 176 15.66 -16.35 5.65
CA TRP A 176 14.23 -16.08 5.41
C TRP A 176 14.04 -14.79 4.60
N LEU A 177 14.70 -13.68 4.99
CA LEU A 177 14.59 -12.40 4.29
C LEU A 177 14.98 -12.52 2.81
N LEU A 178 16.09 -13.22 2.52
CA LEU A 178 16.53 -13.47 1.15
C LEU A 178 15.45 -14.16 0.33
N ARG A 179 14.85 -15.24 0.85
CA ARG A 179 13.77 -15.96 0.16
C ARG A 179 12.50 -15.12 0.03
N ALA A 180 12.11 -14.40 1.10
CA ALA A 180 10.88 -13.61 1.13
C ALA A 180 10.91 -12.37 0.23
N THR A 181 12.09 -12.00 -0.24
CA THR A 181 12.29 -10.84 -1.12
C THR A 181 12.83 -11.23 -2.50
N GLU A 182 12.67 -12.48 -2.91
CA GLU A 182 12.98 -12.89 -4.29
C GLU A 182 12.00 -12.23 -5.27
N PRO A 183 12.49 -11.85 -6.47
CA PRO A 183 11.61 -11.34 -7.53
C PRO A 183 10.52 -12.35 -7.87
N LEU A 184 9.38 -11.85 -8.35
CA LEU A 184 8.33 -12.72 -8.88
C LEU A 184 8.86 -13.53 -10.07
N PRO A 185 8.58 -14.83 -10.13
CA PRO A 185 8.92 -15.62 -11.32
C PRO A 185 8.24 -15.02 -12.57
N VAL A 186 8.97 -15.08 -13.68
CA VAL A 186 8.52 -14.59 -15.01
C VAL A 186 7.37 -15.44 -15.52
#